data_2de636e17cbd92af4b00a95d96f15b4c
#
_entry.id   2de636e17cbd92af4b00a95d96f15b4c
#
_cell.length_a   1.000
_cell.length_b   1.000
_cell.length_c   1.000
_cell.angle_alpha   90.00
_cell.angle_beta   90.00
_cell.angle_gamma   90.00
#
_symmetry.space_group_name_H-M   'P 1'
#
loop_
_entity.id
_entity.type
_entity.pdbx_description
1 polymer ?
#
loop_
_entity_poly.entity_id
_entity_poly.type
_entity_poly.pdbx_seq_one_letter_code
_entity_poly.pdbx_strand_id
1 'polypeptide(L)'
;KIKQICGKEPKVFRNSSLIYDNEIGGIVAGMGFKGMLAEGAKHVLGWKSPHYLYHCAENPNLKLLLRDFKLSDDISLRFSNTEWNEYPLFADKYIDWIASLPENEQVINIFMELSALGIFQPLSSNILEFLKALPECAKQKGITFSTPSEIVTKLKSVDMIDVPYPMSWVDEERD
;
A
#
# COMPACT_ATOMS: atom_id res chain seq x y z
N LYS A 1 -0.57 -25.45 2.46
CA LYS A 1 -1.86 -25.25 3.16
C LYS A 1 -2.73 -24.21 2.43
N ILE A 2 -2.24 -22.98 2.16
CA ILE A 2 -3.01 -21.93 1.43
C ILE A 2 -3.42 -22.42 0.04
N LYS A 3 -2.50 -23.01 -0.72
CA LYS A 3 -2.78 -23.57 -2.05
C LYS A 3 -3.88 -24.65 -2.00
N GLN A 4 -3.90 -25.46 -0.94
CA GLN A 4 -4.94 -26.48 -0.75
C GLN A 4 -6.32 -25.91 -0.45
N ILE A 5 -6.37 -24.78 0.28
CA ILE A 5 -7.62 -24.11 0.69
C ILE A 5 -8.16 -23.20 -0.41
N CYS A 6 -7.27 -22.39 -1.02
CA CYS A 6 -7.65 -21.33 -1.95
C CYS A 6 -7.42 -21.69 -3.43
N GLY A 7 -6.85 -22.84 -3.73
CA GLY A 7 -6.54 -23.30 -5.10
C GLY A 7 -5.42 -22.53 -5.78
N LYS A 8 -4.87 -21.49 -5.13
CA LYS A 8 -3.81 -20.62 -5.69
C LYS A 8 -2.60 -20.57 -4.78
N GLU A 9 -1.42 -20.51 -5.37
CA GLU A 9 -0.17 -20.33 -4.65
C GLU A 9 0.05 -18.83 -4.38
N PRO A 10 0.27 -18.42 -3.10
CA PRO A 10 0.53 -17.03 -2.78
C PRO A 10 1.90 -16.62 -3.33
N LYS A 11 1.97 -15.47 -3.99
CA LYS A 11 3.21 -14.92 -4.56
C LYS A 11 3.74 -13.74 -3.75
N VAL A 12 2.89 -13.11 -2.97
CA VAL A 12 3.22 -11.91 -2.20
C VAL A 12 2.96 -12.18 -0.72
N PHE A 13 3.89 -11.80 0.11
CA PHE A 13 3.85 -11.95 1.56
C PHE A 13 3.49 -10.61 2.22
N ARG A 14 2.78 -10.66 3.33
CA ARG A 14 2.54 -9.53 4.22
C ARG A 14 2.82 -9.95 5.65
N ASN A 15 3.71 -9.24 6.33
CA ASN A 15 3.95 -9.43 7.75
C ASN A 15 2.93 -8.64 8.59
N SER A 16 2.74 -9.03 9.85
CA SER A 16 1.97 -8.24 10.81
C SER A 16 2.55 -6.84 10.94
N SER A 17 1.68 -5.84 11.07
CA SER A 17 2.08 -4.42 11.21
C SER A 17 3.04 -3.92 10.12
N LEU A 18 3.09 -4.59 8.96
CA LEU A 18 4.02 -4.31 7.85
C LEU A 18 5.49 -4.32 8.28
N ILE A 19 5.85 -5.06 9.34
CA ILE A 19 7.22 -5.17 9.83
C ILE A 19 8.12 -5.70 8.72
N TYR A 20 9.19 -4.98 8.45
CA TYR A 20 10.16 -5.30 7.43
C TYR A 20 11.56 -4.81 7.81
N ASP A 21 12.55 -5.62 7.48
CA ASP A 21 13.98 -5.29 7.38
C ASP A 21 14.61 -6.17 6.29
N ASN A 22 15.91 -5.97 6.05
CA ASN A 22 16.62 -6.72 5.02
C ASN A 22 16.65 -8.23 5.33
N GLU A 23 16.84 -8.63 6.59
CA GLU A 23 16.91 -10.04 7.02
C GLU A 23 15.55 -10.73 6.77
N ILE A 24 14.45 -10.10 7.20
CA ILE A 24 13.09 -10.59 6.93
C ILE A 24 12.87 -10.72 5.42
N GLY A 25 13.31 -9.72 4.65
CA GLY A 25 13.24 -9.75 3.19
C GLY A 25 13.99 -10.96 2.61
N GLY A 26 15.21 -11.22 3.06
CA GLY A 26 16.01 -12.38 2.67
C GLY A 26 15.32 -13.71 2.98
N ILE A 27 14.74 -13.84 4.18
CA ILE A 27 13.99 -15.03 4.61
C ILE A 27 12.76 -15.24 3.71
N VAL A 28 11.97 -14.20 3.47
CA VAL A 28 10.75 -14.25 2.64
C VAL A 28 11.08 -14.62 1.19
N ALA A 29 12.18 -14.08 0.66
CA ALA A 29 12.70 -14.47 -0.65
C ALA A 29 13.11 -15.95 -0.70
N GLY A 30 13.79 -16.44 0.35
CA GLY A 30 14.16 -17.84 0.51
C GLY A 30 12.97 -18.79 0.57
N MET A 31 11.83 -18.33 1.06
CA MET A 31 10.55 -19.06 1.05
C MET A 31 9.90 -19.13 -0.35
N GLY A 32 10.44 -18.45 -1.35
CA GLY A 32 9.97 -18.48 -2.74
C GLY A 32 8.95 -17.40 -3.10
N PHE A 33 8.63 -16.47 -2.20
CA PHE A 33 7.77 -15.34 -2.52
C PHE A 33 8.45 -14.40 -3.53
N LYS A 34 7.64 -13.72 -4.32
CA LYS A 34 8.07 -12.78 -5.37
C LYS A 34 7.93 -11.32 -4.96
N GLY A 35 7.17 -11.08 -3.93
CA GLY A 35 7.00 -9.75 -3.38
C GLY A 35 6.60 -9.76 -1.91
N MET A 36 6.78 -8.61 -1.28
CA MET A 36 6.38 -8.36 0.10
C MET A 36 5.77 -6.96 0.22
N LEU A 37 4.75 -6.85 1.05
CA LEU A 37 4.13 -5.58 1.41
C LEU A 37 4.87 -5.03 2.63
N ALA A 38 5.29 -3.76 2.55
CA ALA A 38 5.99 -3.07 3.63
C ALA A 38 5.51 -1.62 3.76
N GLU A 39 5.89 -0.95 4.83
CA GLU A 39 5.58 0.46 5.02
C GLU A 39 6.46 1.34 4.11
N GLY A 40 5.88 2.45 3.63
CA GLY A 40 6.62 3.47 2.89
C GLY A 40 7.23 4.52 3.82
N ALA A 41 8.01 4.09 4.80
CA ALA A 41 8.53 4.93 5.87
C ALA A 41 9.44 6.04 5.34
N LYS A 42 9.12 7.29 5.68
CA LYS A 42 9.86 8.49 5.20
C LYS A 42 11.36 8.45 5.53
N HIS A 43 11.72 7.99 6.72
CA HIS A 43 13.12 7.93 7.14
C HIS A 43 13.95 6.90 6.34
N VAL A 44 13.29 5.89 5.77
CA VAL A 44 13.91 4.89 4.87
C VAL A 44 13.92 5.39 3.44
N LEU A 45 12.80 5.94 2.98
CA LEU A 45 12.66 6.44 1.61
C LEU A 45 13.52 7.68 1.35
N GLY A 46 13.67 8.56 2.35
CA GLY A 46 14.29 9.87 2.17
C GLY A 46 13.53 10.69 1.12
N TRP A 47 14.17 10.93 -0.02
CA TRP A 47 13.57 11.64 -1.16
C TRP A 47 12.84 10.73 -2.17
N LYS A 48 12.91 9.41 -2.01
CA LYS A 48 12.27 8.44 -2.92
C LYS A 48 10.74 8.43 -2.69
N SER A 49 9.98 8.26 -3.78
CA SER A 49 8.52 8.09 -3.69
C SER A 49 8.16 6.63 -3.36
N PRO A 50 7.13 6.37 -2.54
CA PRO A 50 6.60 5.04 -2.30
C PRO A 50 5.85 4.47 -3.52
N HIS A 51 5.63 5.26 -4.57
CA HIS A 51 4.82 4.92 -5.73
C HIS A 51 5.60 4.18 -6.84
N TYR A 52 6.78 3.68 -6.50
CA TYR A 52 7.55 2.79 -7.36
C TYR A 52 7.67 1.41 -6.77
N LEU A 53 7.90 0.43 -7.64
CA LEU A 53 8.23 -0.91 -7.21
C LEU A 53 9.73 -0.99 -6.93
N TYR A 54 10.09 -1.32 -5.69
CA TYR A 54 11.48 -1.52 -5.26
C TYR A 54 11.83 -3.00 -5.15
N HIS A 55 13.05 -3.30 -4.76
CA HIS A 55 13.45 -4.65 -4.40
C HIS A 55 14.27 -4.67 -3.09
N CYS A 56 14.28 -5.82 -2.45
CA CYS A 56 15.03 -6.09 -1.23
C CYS A 56 16.54 -6.01 -1.47
N ALA A 57 17.28 -5.36 -0.57
CA ALA A 57 18.75 -5.27 -0.66
C ALA A 57 19.42 -6.65 -0.63
N GLU A 58 18.96 -7.56 0.22
CA GLU A 58 19.51 -8.92 0.36
C GLU A 58 19.16 -9.83 -0.83
N ASN A 59 18.05 -9.57 -1.51
CA ASN A 59 17.62 -10.40 -2.63
C ASN A 59 16.80 -9.60 -3.67
N PRO A 60 17.40 -9.26 -4.83
CA PRO A 60 16.74 -8.45 -5.85
C PRO A 60 15.53 -9.14 -6.53
N ASN A 61 15.34 -10.45 -6.31
CA ASN A 61 14.17 -11.15 -6.82
C ASN A 61 12.92 -10.95 -5.97
N LEU A 62 13.06 -10.44 -4.73
CA LEU A 62 11.93 -10.06 -3.89
C LEU A 62 11.60 -8.59 -4.12
N LYS A 63 10.44 -8.33 -4.67
CA LYS A 63 9.92 -6.97 -4.92
C LYS A 63 9.18 -6.44 -3.69
N LEU A 64 9.34 -5.16 -3.42
CA LEU A 64 8.72 -4.47 -2.29
C LEU A 64 7.63 -3.53 -2.79
N LEU A 65 6.41 -3.71 -2.30
CA LEU A 65 5.28 -2.83 -2.50
C LEU A 65 5.13 -1.98 -1.23
N LEU A 66 5.46 -0.71 -1.35
CA LEU A 66 5.50 0.22 -0.22
C LEU A 66 4.14 0.91 -0.06
N ARG A 67 3.63 0.94 1.16
CA ARG A 67 2.38 1.62 1.48
C ARG A 67 2.54 3.13 1.31
N ASP A 68 1.59 3.77 0.63
CA ASP A 68 1.39 5.20 0.82
C ASP A 68 0.63 5.41 2.14
N PHE A 69 1.35 5.85 3.16
CA PHE A 69 0.78 6.02 4.49
C PHE A 69 -0.24 7.16 4.50
N LYS A 70 0.02 8.27 3.83
CA LYS A 70 -0.86 9.45 3.82
C LYS A 70 -2.20 9.12 3.20
N LEU A 71 -2.21 8.63 1.97
CA LEU A 71 -3.44 8.24 1.27
C LEU A 71 -4.19 7.13 2.00
N SER A 72 -3.46 6.18 2.61
CA SER A 72 -4.08 5.11 3.39
C SER A 72 -4.71 5.62 4.68
N ASP A 73 -4.03 6.52 5.41
CA ASP A 73 -4.50 7.07 6.67
C ASP A 73 -5.62 8.10 6.48
N ASP A 74 -5.68 8.78 5.34
CA ASP A 74 -6.80 9.64 4.97
C ASP A 74 -8.12 8.86 4.92
N ILE A 75 -8.11 7.62 4.46
CA ILE A 75 -9.28 6.75 4.50
C ILE A 75 -9.45 6.09 5.88
N SER A 76 -8.38 5.51 6.44
CA SER A 76 -8.49 4.67 7.62
C SER A 76 -8.66 5.44 8.94
N LEU A 77 -8.13 6.66 9.03
CA LEU A 77 -8.10 7.44 10.27
C LEU A 77 -8.86 8.77 10.17
N ARG A 78 -8.80 9.47 9.02
CA ARG A 78 -9.30 10.85 8.91
C ARG A 78 -10.68 10.95 8.26
N PHE A 79 -11.17 9.90 7.61
CA PHE A 79 -12.37 9.92 6.76
C PHE A 79 -13.61 10.52 7.43
N SER A 80 -13.86 10.21 8.71
CA SER A 80 -15.00 10.75 9.47
C SER A 80 -14.68 11.95 10.37
N ASN A 81 -13.43 12.44 10.33
CA ASN A 81 -13.02 13.57 11.14
C ASN A 81 -13.52 14.89 10.51
N THR A 82 -14.54 15.51 11.12
CA THR A 82 -15.14 16.76 10.66
C THR A 82 -14.23 17.98 10.80
N GLU A 83 -13.18 17.89 11.63
CA GLU A 83 -12.19 18.96 11.80
C GLU A 83 -11.02 18.85 10.79
N TRP A 84 -10.97 17.77 10.05
CA TRP A 84 -9.96 17.63 9.00
C TRP A 84 -10.25 18.56 7.83
N ASN A 85 -9.24 19.31 7.40
CA ASN A 85 -9.38 20.33 6.35
C ASN A 85 -9.91 19.80 5.01
N GLU A 86 -9.74 18.50 4.75
CA GLU A 86 -10.19 17.85 3.53
C GLU A 86 -11.56 17.16 3.68
N TYR A 87 -12.16 17.26 4.88
CA TYR A 87 -13.52 16.73 5.11
C TYR A 87 -14.59 17.58 4.38
N PRO A 88 -15.60 16.95 3.78
CA PRO A 88 -15.79 15.53 3.58
C PRO A 88 -14.94 14.98 2.41
N LEU A 89 -14.43 13.76 2.57
CA LEU A 89 -13.71 13.10 1.50
C LEU A 89 -14.64 12.31 0.60
N PHE A 90 -14.73 12.72 -0.67
CA PHE A 90 -15.46 12.02 -1.73
C PHE A 90 -14.53 11.22 -2.62
N ALA A 91 -15.06 10.19 -3.29
CA ALA A 91 -14.27 9.28 -4.12
C ALA A 91 -13.62 9.99 -5.33
N ASP A 92 -14.33 10.92 -5.95
CA ASP A 92 -13.81 11.74 -7.06
C ASP A 92 -12.63 12.62 -6.60
N LYS A 93 -12.80 13.33 -5.47
CA LYS A 93 -11.72 14.13 -4.87
C LYS A 93 -10.48 13.28 -4.55
N TYR A 94 -10.67 12.11 -3.96
CA TYR A 94 -9.56 11.21 -3.64
C TYR A 94 -8.84 10.69 -4.88
N ILE A 95 -9.59 10.35 -5.92
CA ILE A 95 -9.05 9.91 -7.19
C ILE A 95 -8.37 11.08 -7.94
N ASP A 96 -8.87 12.32 -7.80
CA ASP A 96 -8.21 13.50 -8.36
C ASP A 96 -6.83 13.73 -7.73
N TRP A 97 -6.66 13.49 -6.43
CA TRP A 97 -5.35 13.53 -5.78
C TRP A 97 -4.39 12.50 -6.38
N ILE A 98 -4.87 11.26 -6.56
CA ILE A 98 -4.08 10.20 -7.18
C ILE A 98 -3.74 10.56 -8.63
N ALA A 99 -4.68 11.07 -9.39
CA ALA A 99 -4.48 11.47 -10.79
C ALA A 99 -3.56 12.69 -10.95
N SER A 100 -3.35 13.48 -9.89
CA SER A 100 -2.43 14.63 -9.89
C SER A 100 -0.97 14.25 -9.61
N LEU A 101 -0.70 13.00 -9.24
CA LEU A 101 0.65 12.51 -9.02
C LEU A 101 1.43 12.46 -10.35
N PRO A 102 2.77 12.50 -10.31
CA PRO A 102 3.58 12.44 -11.53
C PRO A 102 3.27 11.23 -12.41
N GLU A 103 3.12 11.44 -13.71
CA GLU A 103 2.76 10.37 -14.68
C GLU A 103 3.75 9.21 -14.75
N ASN A 104 5.00 9.43 -14.32
CA ASN A 104 6.03 8.40 -14.28
C ASN A 104 5.94 7.48 -13.07
N GLU A 105 5.07 7.76 -12.10
CA GLU A 105 4.84 6.87 -10.96
C GLU A 105 4.09 5.61 -11.39
N GLN A 106 4.53 4.46 -10.86
CA GLN A 106 4.13 3.16 -11.39
C GLN A 106 2.92 2.56 -10.69
N VAL A 107 2.84 2.72 -9.38
CA VAL A 107 1.87 2.02 -8.53
C VAL A 107 1.66 2.75 -7.21
N ILE A 108 0.41 2.82 -6.79
CA ILE A 108 0.04 3.37 -5.48
C ILE A 108 -0.55 2.24 -4.65
N ASN A 109 0.05 2.00 -3.49
CA ASN A 109 -0.37 0.94 -2.60
C ASN A 109 -1.14 1.52 -1.41
N ILE A 110 -2.44 1.28 -1.36
CA ILE A 110 -3.32 1.67 -0.26
C ILE A 110 -3.55 0.46 0.62
N PHE A 111 -3.05 0.51 1.85
CA PHE A 111 -3.21 -0.56 2.83
C PHE A 111 -3.89 -0.04 4.07
N MET A 112 -4.95 -0.71 4.48
CA MET A 112 -5.65 -0.44 5.73
C MET A 112 -6.09 -1.74 6.39
N GLU A 113 -6.35 -1.68 7.69
CA GLU A 113 -6.96 -2.80 8.39
C GLU A 113 -8.47 -2.84 8.10
N LEU A 114 -9.04 -4.05 8.12
CA LEU A 114 -10.48 -4.22 7.92
C LEU A 114 -11.30 -3.50 9.00
N SER A 115 -10.73 -3.36 10.21
CA SER A 115 -11.27 -2.57 11.32
C SER A 115 -11.49 -1.08 10.98
N ALA A 116 -10.80 -0.54 9.97
CA ALA A 116 -11.11 0.79 9.46
C ALA A 116 -12.58 0.89 8.98
N LEU A 117 -13.16 -0.23 8.53
CA LEU A 117 -14.52 -0.27 7.99
C LEU A 117 -15.53 -0.69 9.06
N GLY A 118 -16.09 0.27 9.77
CA GLY A 118 -17.14 0.06 10.75
C GLY A 118 -16.70 0.16 12.23
N ILE A 119 -15.40 0.07 12.52
CA ILE A 119 -14.86 0.28 13.88
C ILE A 119 -14.23 1.67 13.98
N PHE A 120 -13.17 1.97 13.22
CA PHE A 120 -12.55 3.30 13.24
C PHE A 120 -13.37 4.32 12.48
N GLN A 121 -13.89 3.94 11.31
CA GLN A 121 -14.81 4.75 10.54
C GLN A 121 -16.22 4.17 10.68
N PRO A 122 -17.15 4.85 11.38
CA PRO A 122 -18.51 4.33 11.57
C PRO A 122 -19.22 4.23 10.22
N LEU A 123 -20.13 3.27 10.07
CA LEU A 123 -20.89 3.08 8.83
C LEU A 123 -21.72 4.31 8.45
N SER A 124 -22.14 5.11 9.44
CA SER A 124 -22.81 6.40 9.25
C SER A 124 -21.95 7.46 8.56
N SER A 125 -20.63 7.27 8.46
CA SER A 125 -19.74 8.15 7.70
C SER A 125 -19.87 7.98 6.18
N ASN A 126 -20.64 7.00 5.71
CA ASN A 126 -20.75 6.61 4.30
C ASN A 126 -19.44 6.06 3.68
N ILE A 127 -18.52 5.56 4.49
CA ILE A 127 -17.27 5.00 3.98
C ILE A 127 -17.48 3.85 2.98
N LEU A 128 -18.52 3.05 3.13
CA LEU A 128 -18.83 1.98 2.18
C LEU A 128 -19.28 2.52 0.82
N GLU A 129 -20.03 3.61 0.80
CA GLU A 129 -20.44 4.27 -0.46
C GLU A 129 -19.23 4.93 -1.15
N PHE A 130 -18.32 5.51 -0.38
CA PHE A 130 -17.04 5.98 -0.89
C PHE A 130 -16.26 4.85 -1.57
N LEU A 131 -16.10 3.71 -0.90
CA LEU A 131 -15.38 2.55 -1.46
C LEU A 131 -16.05 1.97 -2.70
N LYS A 132 -17.39 1.98 -2.77
CA LYS A 132 -18.13 1.53 -3.96
C LYS A 132 -17.94 2.45 -5.16
N ALA A 133 -17.80 3.75 -4.91
CA ALA A 133 -17.62 4.75 -5.97
C ALA A 133 -16.18 4.80 -6.51
N LEU A 134 -15.17 4.43 -5.71
CA LEU A 134 -13.77 4.49 -6.10
C LEU A 134 -13.44 3.84 -7.46
N PRO A 135 -13.90 2.61 -7.77
CA PRO A 135 -13.56 1.97 -9.04
C PRO A 135 -14.06 2.74 -10.27
N GLU A 136 -15.24 3.33 -10.19
CA GLU A 136 -15.81 4.09 -11.31
C GLU A 136 -15.07 5.43 -11.48
N CYS A 137 -14.80 6.16 -10.39
CA CYS A 137 -14.01 7.39 -10.44
C CYS A 137 -12.59 7.12 -10.98
N ALA A 138 -11.95 6.05 -10.55
CA ALA A 138 -10.62 5.64 -11.03
C ALA A 138 -10.63 5.36 -12.54
N LYS A 139 -11.62 4.61 -13.02
CA LYS A 139 -11.78 4.28 -14.43
C LYS A 139 -11.92 5.54 -15.30
N GLN A 140 -12.66 6.55 -14.85
CA GLN A 140 -12.83 7.82 -15.55
C GLN A 140 -11.52 8.58 -15.71
N LYS A 141 -10.55 8.39 -14.81
CA LYS A 141 -9.20 8.98 -14.85
C LYS A 141 -8.14 8.05 -15.47
N GLY A 142 -8.53 6.90 -16.03
CA GLY A 142 -7.59 5.94 -16.60
C GLY A 142 -6.78 5.15 -15.58
N ILE A 143 -7.15 5.22 -14.30
CA ILE A 143 -6.49 4.47 -13.21
C ILE A 143 -7.11 3.08 -13.13
N THR A 144 -6.27 2.05 -13.01
CA THR A 144 -6.69 0.65 -12.92
C THR A 144 -6.30 0.03 -11.60
N PHE A 145 -7.18 -0.80 -11.05
CA PHE A 145 -6.86 -1.63 -9.89
C PHE A 145 -6.13 -2.89 -10.31
N SER A 146 -5.12 -3.28 -9.54
CA SER A 146 -4.36 -4.51 -9.75
C SER A 146 -4.14 -5.26 -8.45
N THR A 147 -3.95 -6.56 -8.56
CA THR A 147 -3.53 -7.37 -7.41
C THR A 147 -2.02 -7.25 -7.18
N PRO A 148 -1.53 -7.39 -5.92
CA PRO A 148 -0.10 -7.42 -5.65
C PRO A 148 0.67 -8.45 -6.50
N SER A 149 0.06 -9.61 -6.75
CA SER A 149 0.65 -10.65 -7.60
C SER A 149 0.82 -10.23 -9.06
N GLU A 150 -0.10 -9.45 -9.60
CA GLU A 150 0.02 -8.89 -10.95
C GLU A 150 1.13 -7.84 -11.02
N ILE A 151 1.18 -6.93 -10.03
CA ILE A 151 2.20 -5.89 -9.95
C ILE A 151 3.61 -6.50 -9.94
N VAL A 152 3.88 -7.43 -9.02
CA VAL A 152 5.21 -8.06 -8.93
C VAL A 152 5.57 -8.91 -10.15
N THR A 153 4.59 -9.31 -10.95
CA THR A 153 4.82 -10.08 -12.18
C THR A 153 5.05 -9.17 -13.39
N LYS A 154 4.30 -8.07 -13.50
CA LYS A 154 4.28 -7.19 -14.68
C LYS A 154 5.31 -6.08 -14.62
N LEU A 155 5.52 -5.47 -13.44
CA LEU A 155 6.41 -4.33 -13.28
C LEU A 155 7.84 -4.75 -12.92
N LYS A 156 8.80 -3.94 -13.33
CA LYS A 156 10.20 -4.05 -12.91
C LYS A 156 10.44 -3.11 -11.74
N SER A 157 11.26 -3.55 -10.78
CA SER A 157 11.74 -2.67 -9.71
C SER A 157 12.66 -1.59 -10.30
N VAL A 158 12.54 -0.38 -9.79
CA VAL A 158 13.35 0.76 -10.23
C VAL A 158 14.67 0.86 -9.50
N ASP A 159 14.69 0.45 -8.21
CA ASP A 159 15.84 0.58 -7.33
C ASP A 159 15.68 -0.39 -6.14
N MET A 160 16.72 -0.50 -5.31
CA MET A 160 16.66 -1.20 -4.04
C MET A 160 16.22 -0.27 -2.89
N ILE A 161 15.65 -0.87 -1.85
CA ILE A 161 15.47 -0.25 -0.54
C ILE A 161 16.31 -1.01 0.47
N ASP A 162 17.17 -0.28 1.15
CA ASP A 162 18.03 -0.79 2.21
C ASP A 162 17.42 -0.44 3.58
N VAL A 163 17.08 -1.45 4.35
CA VAL A 163 16.43 -1.33 5.67
C VAL A 163 17.19 -2.19 6.68
N PRO A 164 18.30 -1.66 7.25
CA PRO A 164 19.14 -2.42 8.15
C PRO A 164 18.53 -2.67 9.53
N TYR A 165 17.49 -1.92 9.91
CA TYR A 165 16.76 -2.06 11.17
C TYR A 165 15.27 -2.21 10.91
N PRO A 166 14.54 -3.02 11.71
CA PRO A 166 13.11 -3.22 11.51
C PRO A 166 12.34 -1.91 11.44
N MET A 167 11.53 -1.77 10.41
CA MET A 167 10.52 -0.71 10.27
C MET A 167 9.13 -1.30 10.28
N SER A 168 8.14 -0.51 10.67
CA SER A 168 6.73 -0.89 10.71
C SER A 168 5.83 0.32 10.46
N TRP A 169 4.53 0.10 10.37
CA TRP A 169 3.55 1.19 10.23
C TRP A 169 3.51 2.14 11.46
N VAL A 170 4.07 1.71 12.61
CA VAL A 170 4.14 2.52 13.83
C VAL A 170 5.23 3.59 13.76
N ASP A 171 6.23 3.40 12.89
CA ASP A 171 7.38 4.29 12.78
C ASP A 171 7.09 5.55 11.96
N GLU A 172 5.90 5.68 11.41
CA GLU A 172 5.48 6.90 10.72
C GLU A 172 5.12 7.99 11.74
N GLU A 173 5.76 9.14 11.61
CA GLU A 173 5.32 10.35 12.29
C GLU A 173 3.97 10.76 11.72
N ARG A 174 2.97 10.61 12.54
CA ARG A 174 1.59 11.01 12.21
C ARG A 174 1.36 12.41 12.74
N ASP A 175 1.45 13.40 11.85
CA ASP A 175 1.03 14.76 12.10
C ASP A 175 -0.50 14.86 12.23
#